data_62a41fb6494b057a08f3ab46e2078773
#
_entry.id   62a41fb6494b057a08f3ab46e2078773
#
_cell.length_a   1.000
_cell.length_b   1.000
_cell.length_c   1.000
_cell.angle_alpha   90.00
_cell.angle_beta   90.00
_cell.angle_gamma   90.00
#
_symmetry.space_group_name_H-M   'P 1'
#
loop_
_entity.id
_entity.type
_entity.pdbx_description
1 polymer ?
#
loop_
_entity_poly.entity_id
_entity_poly.type
_entity_poly.pdbx_seq_one_letter_code
_entity_poly.pdbx_strand_id
1 'polypeptide(L)'
;MSDLKNHLEEQKERAIIVGVDLGVDDDFEESMEELEALAEACNMEVVCIVTQKMPAVSQALYIGTGKVAEVKEYVEKLWADVVIFADTLTPSQLRNLQQELDTAVMDRTNLILEIFSKRAGTREARLQVEVASLQYLLPRLVGMHEALSRQGGGSGLANKGAGEKKLELDRRRIEHRLAQLRRELEEVSRDRQTQRKLRAGSGIPRVALVGYTNAGKSTMMNQMLATYGGQEEKQVLEKDMLFATLETTVRNIKIDRNRQLLLSDTVGFINHLPHGLVKAFRSTLEEACEADLILNIIDASDPHHKQHVKVTEDTLKELNIGNVPMIYVYNKADECMEEPLPVIRGEDKIYLSAKSGEGLAELIDMIFKKLHEGYLTAESVSYTHLRAHETLRHL
;
A
#
# COMPACT_ATOMS: atom_id res chain seq x y z
N MET A 1 -20.78 21.86 29.87
CA MET A 1 -19.45 22.03 29.21
C MET A 1 -18.92 20.77 28.52
N SER A 2 -19.64 19.64 28.56
CA SER A 2 -19.31 18.41 27.83
C SER A 2 -19.86 18.36 26.38
N ASP A 3 -20.89 19.13 26.07
CA ASP A 3 -21.58 19.06 24.77
C ASP A 3 -20.99 19.95 23.67
N LEU A 4 -20.07 20.84 24.03
CA LEU A 4 -19.35 21.71 23.06
C LEU A 4 -18.12 21.03 22.41
N LYS A 5 -17.71 19.87 22.90
CA LYS A 5 -16.59 19.12 22.33
C LYS A 5 -17.00 18.13 21.22
N ASN A 6 -18.28 17.83 21.06
CA ASN A 6 -18.78 16.85 20.08
C ASN A 6 -19.34 17.46 18.78
N HIS A 7 -19.21 18.77 18.58
CA HIS A 7 -19.70 19.47 17.38
C HIS A 7 -18.62 20.19 16.58
N LEU A 8 -17.35 19.89 16.80
CA LEU A 8 -16.36 20.06 15.75
C LEU A 8 -16.41 18.78 14.91
N GLU A 9 -17.43 18.63 14.08
CA GLU A 9 -17.29 17.88 12.85
C GLU A 9 -16.03 18.45 12.21
N GLU A 10 -14.97 17.65 12.12
CA GLU A 10 -13.76 18.05 11.39
C GLU A 10 -14.23 18.42 9.98
N GLN A 11 -14.25 19.70 9.66
CA GLN A 11 -14.60 20.15 8.32
C GLN A 11 -13.61 19.48 7.39
N LYS A 12 -14.14 18.63 6.50
CA LYS A 12 -13.31 17.98 5.49
C LYS A 12 -12.71 19.06 4.61
N GLU A 13 -11.41 18.96 4.33
CA GLU A 13 -10.75 19.81 3.33
C GLU A 13 -11.39 19.59 1.96
N ARG A 14 -11.72 20.67 1.27
CA ARG A 14 -12.37 20.63 -0.05
C ARG A 14 -11.32 20.55 -1.14
N ALA A 15 -11.36 19.48 -1.92
CA ALA A 15 -10.38 19.18 -2.94
C ALA A 15 -10.96 19.27 -4.36
N ILE A 16 -10.17 19.81 -5.27
CA ILE A 16 -10.41 19.71 -6.73
C ILE A 16 -9.39 18.71 -7.27
N ILE A 17 -9.85 17.75 -8.05
CA ILE A 17 -8.97 16.77 -8.72
C ILE A 17 -8.75 17.21 -10.17
N VAL A 18 -7.49 17.14 -10.62
CA VAL A 18 -7.08 17.52 -11.97
C VAL A 18 -6.31 16.39 -12.64
N GLY A 19 -6.77 15.92 -13.80
CA GLY A 19 -6.11 14.89 -14.60
C GLY A 19 -5.90 15.29 -16.05
N VAL A 20 -4.87 14.70 -16.69
CA VAL A 20 -4.59 14.85 -18.12
C VAL A 20 -4.76 13.52 -18.83
N ASP A 21 -5.70 13.44 -19.76
CA ASP A 21 -5.86 12.30 -20.65
C ASP A 21 -4.92 12.47 -21.87
N LEU A 22 -3.92 11.61 -21.95
CA LEU A 22 -2.97 11.57 -23.08
C LEU A 22 -3.48 10.75 -24.26
N GLY A 23 -4.63 10.06 -24.12
CA GLY A 23 -5.22 9.22 -25.15
C GLY A 23 -4.41 7.96 -25.48
N VAL A 24 -3.48 7.57 -24.61
CA VAL A 24 -2.60 6.40 -24.77
C VAL A 24 -3.02 5.28 -23.83
N ASP A 25 -3.55 5.62 -22.66
CA ASP A 25 -3.93 4.69 -21.63
C ASP A 25 -5.45 4.50 -21.59
N ASP A 26 -5.91 3.26 -21.72
CA ASP A 26 -7.35 2.91 -21.58
C ASP A 26 -7.84 3.07 -20.13
N ASP A 27 -6.93 3.39 -19.19
CA ASP A 27 -7.14 3.35 -17.75
C ASP A 27 -7.32 4.74 -17.09
N PHE A 28 -7.47 5.80 -17.90
CA PHE A 28 -7.54 7.17 -17.38
C PHE A 28 -8.73 7.39 -16.43
N GLU A 29 -9.91 6.89 -16.79
CA GLU A 29 -11.12 7.03 -15.97
C GLU A 29 -10.95 6.31 -14.63
N GLU A 30 -10.48 5.06 -14.65
CA GLU A 30 -10.16 4.28 -13.44
C GLU A 30 -9.14 5.00 -12.56
N SER A 31 -8.07 5.57 -13.16
CA SER A 31 -7.06 6.33 -12.40
C SER A 31 -7.62 7.57 -11.71
N MET A 32 -8.64 8.21 -12.31
CA MET A 32 -9.32 9.36 -11.71
C MET A 32 -10.26 8.93 -10.58
N GLU A 33 -11.00 7.84 -10.73
CA GLU A 33 -11.84 7.26 -9.67
C GLU A 33 -10.98 6.81 -8.48
N GLU A 34 -9.84 6.18 -8.74
CA GLU A 34 -8.90 5.80 -7.69
C GLU A 34 -8.33 7.03 -6.96
N LEU A 35 -8.04 8.12 -7.69
CA LEU A 35 -7.56 9.36 -7.08
C LEU A 35 -8.62 10.02 -6.19
N GLU A 36 -9.90 9.96 -6.58
CA GLU A 36 -11.02 10.40 -5.75
C GLU A 36 -11.09 9.58 -4.46
N ALA A 37 -11.04 8.25 -4.56
CA ALA A 37 -11.03 7.36 -3.40
C ALA A 37 -9.79 7.58 -2.49
N LEU A 38 -8.63 7.95 -3.06
CA LEU A 38 -7.45 8.36 -2.27
C LEU A 38 -7.69 9.67 -1.51
N ALA A 39 -8.32 10.67 -2.14
CA ALA A 39 -8.65 11.93 -1.48
C ALA A 39 -9.63 11.71 -0.32
N GLU A 40 -10.66 10.90 -0.51
CA GLU A 40 -11.60 10.50 0.53
C GLU A 40 -10.90 9.73 1.68
N ALA A 41 -9.96 8.83 1.34
CA ALA A 41 -9.14 8.12 2.33
C ALA A 41 -8.25 9.05 3.15
N CYS A 42 -7.96 10.24 2.64
CA CYS A 42 -7.27 11.33 3.34
C CYS A 42 -8.20 12.27 4.12
N ASN A 43 -9.50 11.96 4.19
CA ASN A 43 -10.54 12.77 4.82
C ASN A 43 -10.78 14.12 4.09
N MET A 44 -10.66 14.12 2.75
CA MET A 44 -10.98 15.26 1.90
C MET A 44 -12.34 15.06 1.23
N GLU A 45 -13.02 16.15 0.90
CA GLU A 45 -14.25 16.16 0.10
C GLU A 45 -13.91 16.60 -1.32
N VAL A 46 -14.09 15.71 -2.30
CA VAL A 46 -13.89 16.06 -3.70
C VAL A 46 -15.09 16.85 -4.22
N VAL A 47 -14.89 18.13 -4.47
CA VAL A 47 -15.98 19.05 -4.90
C VAL A 47 -16.05 19.25 -6.40
N CYS A 48 -14.97 18.91 -7.13
CA CYS A 48 -14.92 19.01 -8.60
C CYS A 48 -13.81 18.12 -9.16
N ILE A 49 -14.07 17.52 -10.32
CA ILE A 49 -13.08 16.79 -11.11
C ILE A 49 -12.91 17.53 -12.43
N VAL A 50 -11.68 17.90 -12.76
CA VAL A 50 -11.33 18.62 -13.99
C VAL A 50 -10.38 17.78 -14.82
N THR A 51 -10.77 17.49 -16.03
CA THR A 51 -9.93 16.71 -16.96
C THR A 51 -9.55 17.53 -18.18
N GLN A 52 -8.41 17.22 -18.78
CA GLN A 52 -7.98 17.82 -20.03
C GLN A 52 -7.36 16.77 -20.94
N LYS A 53 -7.85 16.68 -22.19
CA LYS A 53 -7.23 15.83 -23.22
C LYS A 53 -6.12 16.60 -23.91
N MET A 54 -4.90 16.03 -23.89
CA MET A 54 -3.71 16.65 -24.47
C MET A 54 -2.78 15.57 -25.06
N PRO A 55 -2.01 15.88 -26.11
CA PRO A 55 -1.02 14.95 -26.66
C PRO A 55 0.21 14.77 -25.77
N ALA A 56 0.48 15.74 -24.87
CA ALA A 56 1.57 15.71 -23.89
C ALA A 56 1.31 16.72 -22.78
N VAL A 57 1.78 16.41 -21.55
CA VAL A 57 1.68 17.34 -20.43
C VAL A 57 2.56 18.57 -20.62
N SER A 58 2.08 19.73 -20.14
CA SER A 58 2.86 20.97 -20.14
C SER A 58 4.08 20.84 -19.20
N GLN A 59 5.26 21.19 -19.69
CA GLN A 59 6.47 21.17 -18.86
C GLN A 59 6.44 22.19 -17.72
N ALA A 60 5.72 23.32 -17.91
CA ALA A 60 5.68 24.39 -16.92
C ALA A 60 4.52 24.24 -15.92
N LEU A 61 3.34 23.79 -16.36
CA LEU A 61 2.09 23.85 -15.59
C LEU A 61 1.33 22.53 -15.58
N TYR A 62 1.87 21.45 -16.17
CA TYR A 62 1.24 20.14 -16.32
C TYR A 62 0.00 20.19 -17.25
N ILE A 63 -0.93 21.13 -17.04
CA ILE A 63 -2.09 21.43 -17.88
C ILE A 63 -1.87 22.69 -18.73
N GLY A 64 -2.77 22.96 -19.67
CA GLY A 64 -2.73 24.19 -20.47
C GLY A 64 -3.08 25.44 -19.66
N THR A 65 -2.54 26.61 -20.07
CA THR A 65 -2.76 27.89 -19.35
C THR A 65 -4.23 28.27 -19.23
N GLY A 66 -5.05 28.02 -20.28
CA GLY A 66 -6.49 28.23 -20.23
C GLY A 66 -7.19 27.34 -19.20
N LYS A 67 -6.74 26.08 -19.07
CA LYS A 67 -7.26 25.15 -18.06
C LYS A 67 -6.84 25.55 -16.64
N VAL A 68 -5.64 26.11 -16.45
CA VAL A 68 -5.22 26.68 -15.16
C VAL A 68 -6.16 27.80 -14.71
N ALA A 69 -6.54 28.72 -15.64
CA ALA A 69 -7.48 29.79 -15.34
C ALA A 69 -8.88 29.25 -14.96
N GLU A 70 -9.34 28.21 -15.63
CA GLU A 70 -10.59 27.51 -15.32
C GLU A 70 -10.54 26.85 -13.93
N VAL A 71 -9.46 26.15 -13.60
CA VAL A 71 -9.27 25.54 -12.26
C VAL A 71 -9.24 26.63 -11.19
N LYS A 72 -8.57 27.75 -11.42
CA LYS A 72 -8.55 28.89 -10.50
C LYS A 72 -9.95 29.42 -10.22
N GLU A 73 -10.77 29.57 -11.26
CA GLU A 73 -12.16 30.00 -11.11
C GLU A 73 -12.98 29.00 -10.26
N TYR A 74 -12.76 27.69 -10.43
CA TYR A 74 -13.37 26.67 -9.57
C TYR A 74 -12.87 26.74 -8.13
N VAL A 75 -11.58 26.96 -7.90
CA VAL A 75 -11.02 27.14 -6.53
C VAL A 75 -11.74 28.26 -5.80
N GLU A 76 -11.92 29.41 -6.45
CA GLU A 76 -12.60 30.59 -5.86
C GLU A 76 -14.10 30.32 -5.65
N LYS A 77 -14.80 29.75 -6.64
CA LYS A 77 -16.25 29.51 -6.59
C LYS A 77 -16.64 28.41 -5.59
N LEU A 78 -15.84 27.35 -5.52
CA LEU A 78 -16.14 26.18 -4.72
C LEU A 78 -15.45 26.23 -3.34
N TRP A 79 -14.68 27.27 -3.06
CA TRP A 79 -13.92 27.41 -1.82
C TRP A 79 -13.05 26.17 -1.57
N ALA A 80 -12.30 25.76 -2.59
CA ALA A 80 -11.45 24.60 -2.49
C ALA A 80 -10.16 24.94 -1.72
N ASP A 81 -9.80 24.08 -0.78
CA ASP A 81 -8.61 24.25 0.05
C ASP A 81 -7.36 23.73 -0.66
N VAL A 82 -7.54 22.75 -1.54
CA VAL A 82 -6.43 22.06 -2.22
C VAL A 82 -6.80 21.62 -3.64
N VAL A 83 -5.83 21.66 -4.54
CA VAL A 83 -5.92 21.07 -5.90
C VAL A 83 -4.98 19.89 -5.98
N ILE A 84 -5.51 18.70 -6.34
CA ILE A 84 -4.79 17.44 -6.40
C ILE A 84 -4.61 17.04 -7.87
N PHE A 85 -3.38 16.80 -8.28
CA PHE A 85 -3.04 16.36 -9.63
C PHE A 85 -2.85 14.84 -9.69
N ALA A 86 -3.37 14.23 -10.75
CA ALA A 86 -3.39 12.76 -10.93
C ALA A 86 -1.99 12.14 -11.05
N ASP A 87 -1.03 12.88 -11.59
CA ASP A 87 0.35 12.44 -11.76
C ASP A 87 1.31 13.10 -10.79
N THR A 88 2.53 12.55 -10.69
CA THR A 88 3.61 13.17 -9.92
C THR A 88 4.11 14.43 -10.62
N LEU A 89 4.03 15.56 -9.95
CA LEU A 89 4.50 16.86 -10.47
C LEU A 89 6.00 17.04 -10.29
N THR A 90 6.63 17.65 -11.28
CA THR A 90 8.00 18.18 -11.11
C THR A 90 8.03 19.33 -10.11
N PRO A 91 9.17 19.61 -9.46
CA PRO A 91 9.30 20.75 -8.55
C PRO A 91 8.91 22.10 -9.17
N SER A 92 9.18 22.27 -10.47
CA SER A 92 8.84 23.48 -11.23
C SER A 92 7.34 23.60 -11.46
N GLN A 93 6.69 22.50 -11.89
CA GLN A 93 5.24 22.47 -12.09
C GLN A 93 4.50 22.78 -10.79
N LEU A 94 4.86 22.09 -9.69
CA LEU A 94 4.25 22.27 -8.39
C LEU A 94 4.29 23.75 -7.96
N ARG A 95 5.48 24.37 -8.04
CA ARG A 95 5.64 25.77 -7.68
C ARG A 95 4.83 26.72 -8.57
N ASN A 96 4.91 26.51 -9.91
CA ASN A 96 4.21 27.40 -10.84
C ASN A 96 2.70 27.30 -10.64
N LEU A 97 2.17 26.06 -10.44
CA LEU A 97 0.76 25.84 -10.16
C LEU A 97 0.32 26.48 -8.84
N GLN A 98 1.12 26.39 -7.76
CA GLN A 98 0.81 27.06 -6.49
C GLN A 98 0.74 28.58 -6.65
N GLN A 99 1.63 29.18 -7.47
CA GLN A 99 1.62 30.61 -7.74
C GLN A 99 0.43 31.05 -8.60
N GLU A 100 0.06 30.27 -9.62
CA GLU A 100 -1.04 30.60 -10.54
C GLU A 100 -2.41 30.39 -9.88
N LEU A 101 -2.57 29.31 -9.11
CA LEU A 101 -3.84 28.93 -8.49
C LEU A 101 -4.10 29.63 -7.15
N ASP A 102 -3.06 30.19 -6.53
CA ASP A 102 -3.10 30.81 -5.20
C ASP A 102 -3.75 29.95 -4.11
N THR A 103 -3.53 28.62 -4.19
CA THR A 103 -4.04 27.61 -3.25
C THR A 103 -3.02 26.51 -3.04
N ALA A 104 -3.27 25.60 -2.07
CA ALA A 104 -2.45 24.43 -1.86
C ALA A 104 -2.55 23.50 -3.10
N VAL A 105 -1.40 22.97 -3.53
CA VAL A 105 -1.32 22.01 -4.63
C VAL A 105 -0.64 20.75 -4.14
N MET A 106 -1.27 19.63 -4.40
CA MET A 106 -0.76 18.29 -4.14
C MET A 106 -0.63 17.50 -5.44
N ASP A 107 0.27 16.54 -5.48
CA ASP A 107 0.27 15.48 -6.47
C ASP A 107 -0.10 14.13 -5.86
N ARG A 108 -0.35 13.13 -6.70
CA ARG A 108 -0.69 11.76 -6.27
C ARG A 108 0.30 11.21 -5.24
N THR A 109 1.60 11.46 -5.42
CA THR A 109 2.65 10.99 -4.50
C THR A 109 2.49 11.62 -3.12
N ASN A 110 2.25 12.93 -3.07
CA ASN A 110 2.06 13.65 -1.80
C ASN A 110 0.79 13.19 -1.08
N LEU A 111 -0.31 12.97 -1.82
CA LEU A 111 -1.57 12.46 -1.27
C LEU A 111 -1.38 11.07 -0.62
N ILE A 112 -0.69 10.15 -1.31
CA ILE A 112 -0.38 8.82 -0.76
C ILE A 112 0.48 8.93 0.50
N LEU A 113 1.49 9.79 0.51
CA LEU A 113 2.33 10.02 1.70
C LEU A 113 1.54 10.59 2.87
N GLU A 114 0.57 11.46 2.60
CA GLU A 114 -0.33 12.02 3.63
C GLU A 114 -1.22 10.92 4.24
N ILE A 115 -1.79 10.04 3.41
CA ILE A 115 -2.56 8.89 3.87
C ILE A 115 -1.69 8.01 4.76
N PHE A 116 -0.47 7.70 4.33
CA PHE A 116 0.45 6.88 5.10
C PHE A 116 0.86 7.54 6.41
N SER A 117 1.08 8.86 6.42
CA SER A 117 1.39 9.62 7.63
C SER A 117 0.27 9.52 8.67
N LYS A 118 -0.98 9.64 8.23
CA LYS A 118 -2.17 9.52 9.10
C LYS A 118 -2.37 8.10 9.64
N ARG A 119 -1.86 7.08 8.95
CA ARG A 119 -2.07 5.65 9.29
C ARG A 119 -0.91 4.95 9.96
N ALA A 120 0.27 5.55 9.95
CA ALA A 120 1.46 4.98 10.58
C ALA A 120 1.30 4.90 12.12
N GLY A 121 0.94 3.73 12.65
CA GLY A 121 0.75 3.47 14.08
C GLY A 121 2.05 3.06 14.77
N THR A 122 2.88 2.23 14.12
CA THR A 122 4.13 1.73 14.68
C THR A 122 5.29 2.73 14.52
N ARG A 123 6.30 2.58 15.37
CA ARG A 123 7.54 3.38 15.26
C ARG A 123 8.18 3.20 13.87
N GLU A 124 8.23 1.97 13.38
CA GLU A 124 8.85 1.66 12.09
C GLU A 124 8.11 2.33 10.93
N ALA A 125 6.78 2.16 10.85
CA ALA A 125 5.97 2.78 9.80
C ALA A 125 6.14 4.31 9.79
N ARG A 126 6.16 4.95 10.96
CA ARG A 126 6.41 6.40 11.08
C ARG A 126 7.78 6.80 10.55
N LEU A 127 8.84 6.04 10.88
CA LEU A 127 10.18 6.30 10.38
C LEU A 127 10.25 6.13 8.85
N GLN A 128 9.60 5.12 8.30
CA GLN A 128 9.55 4.88 6.85
C GLN A 128 8.80 5.98 6.11
N VAL A 129 7.64 6.38 6.61
CA VAL A 129 6.85 7.48 6.04
C VAL A 129 7.64 8.80 6.12
N GLU A 130 8.30 9.09 7.25
CA GLU A 130 9.13 10.29 7.39
C GLU A 130 10.29 10.29 6.39
N VAL A 131 10.97 9.16 6.20
CA VAL A 131 12.03 9.02 5.19
C VAL A 131 11.49 9.28 3.79
N ALA A 132 10.36 8.66 3.43
CA ALA A 132 9.75 8.82 2.12
C ALA A 132 9.32 10.27 1.87
N SER A 133 8.70 10.92 2.84
CA SER A 133 8.27 12.32 2.78
C SER A 133 9.44 13.28 2.60
N LEU A 134 10.54 13.06 3.35
CA LEU A 134 11.73 13.89 3.22
C LEU A 134 12.46 13.65 1.89
N GLN A 135 12.46 12.42 1.37
CA GLN A 135 13.01 12.11 0.04
C GLN A 135 12.19 12.75 -1.09
N TYR A 136 10.87 12.80 -0.92
CA TYR A 136 9.98 13.49 -1.85
C TYR A 136 10.17 15.01 -1.80
N LEU A 137 10.36 15.58 -0.61
CA LEU A 137 10.51 17.02 -0.39
C LEU A 137 11.88 17.57 -0.85
N LEU A 138 12.97 16.79 -0.65
CA LEU A 138 14.35 17.25 -0.89
C LEU A 138 14.58 17.81 -2.30
N PRO A 139 14.24 17.12 -3.42
CA PRO A 139 14.42 17.67 -4.76
C PRO A 139 13.54 18.89 -5.03
N ARG A 140 12.39 19.01 -4.36
CA ARG A 140 11.48 20.16 -4.47
C ARG A 140 12.05 21.42 -3.87
N LEU A 141 12.76 21.32 -2.75
CA LEU A 141 13.52 22.44 -2.16
C LEU A 141 14.66 22.90 -3.05
N VAL A 142 15.39 21.96 -3.67
CA VAL A 142 16.49 22.31 -4.60
C VAL A 142 15.95 23.02 -5.84
N GLY A 143 14.86 22.55 -6.41
CA GLY A 143 14.19 23.21 -7.55
C GLY A 143 13.71 24.63 -7.25
N MET A 144 13.27 24.90 -6.02
CA MET A 144 12.93 26.25 -5.55
C MET A 144 14.16 27.19 -5.53
N HIS A 145 15.31 26.67 -5.12
CA HIS A 145 16.57 27.42 -5.10
C HIS A 145 17.05 27.86 -6.49
N GLU A 146 17.10 26.94 -7.43
CA GLU A 146 17.54 27.23 -8.81
C GLU A 146 16.66 28.29 -9.49
N ALA A 147 15.37 28.25 -9.20
CA ALA A 147 14.42 29.16 -9.79
C ALA A 147 14.49 30.57 -9.19
N LEU A 148 14.69 30.70 -7.88
CA LEU A 148 14.95 31.98 -7.22
C LEU A 148 16.27 32.60 -7.72
N SER A 149 17.26 31.76 -7.99
CA SER A 149 18.55 32.17 -8.56
C SER A 149 18.41 32.71 -10.00
N ARG A 150 17.56 32.12 -10.84
CA ARG A 150 17.33 32.56 -12.23
C ARG A 150 16.46 33.81 -12.34
N GLN A 151 15.45 33.99 -11.50
CA GLN A 151 14.57 35.18 -11.51
C GLN A 151 15.23 36.44 -10.92
N GLY A 152 16.32 36.33 -10.20
CA GLY A 152 16.99 37.44 -9.52
C GLY A 152 17.91 38.31 -10.38
N GLY A 153 17.63 38.51 -11.67
CA GLY A 153 18.39 39.36 -12.58
C GLY A 153 18.22 40.87 -12.35
N GLY A 154 17.52 41.34 -11.29
CA GLY A 154 17.27 42.76 -11.00
C GLY A 154 17.53 43.12 -9.54
N SER A 155 18.45 44.06 -9.35
CA SER A 155 18.81 44.84 -8.16
C SER A 155 18.27 44.42 -6.79
N GLY A 156 19.11 43.70 -6.01
CA GLY A 156 18.80 43.39 -4.61
C GLY A 156 19.75 42.36 -4.00
N LEU A 157 21.06 42.61 -4.01
CA LEU A 157 22.11 41.69 -3.52
C LEU A 157 21.94 41.24 -2.06
N ALA A 158 21.32 42.02 -1.20
CA ALA A 158 21.22 41.71 0.23
C ALA A 158 20.17 40.66 0.58
N ASN A 159 19.01 40.65 -0.09
CA ASN A 159 17.91 39.67 0.18
C ASN A 159 18.15 38.31 -0.51
N LYS A 160 18.90 38.30 -1.61
CA LYS A 160 19.22 37.10 -2.37
C LYS A 160 20.10 36.10 -1.58
N GLY A 161 21.15 36.61 -0.95
CA GLY A 161 22.05 35.81 -0.14
C GLY A 161 21.43 35.26 1.16
N ALA A 162 20.40 35.88 1.73
CA ALA A 162 19.72 35.41 2.91
C ALA A 162 18.75 34.26 2.60
N GLY A 163 18.01 34.34 1.47
CA GLY A 163 17.12 33.28 1.00
C GLY A 163 17.87 32.02 0.57
N GLU A 164 18.97 32.20 -0.17
CA GLU A 164 19.86 31.10 -0.58
C GLU A 164 20.47 30.36 0.61
N LYS A 165 20.95 31.11 1.63
CA LYS A 165 21.49 30.53 2.87
C LYS A 165 20.40 29.76 3.64
N LYS A 166 19.18 30.24 3.70
CA LYS A 166 18.08 29.58 4.41
C LYS A 166 17.75 28.23 3.74
N LEU A 167 17.56 28.21 2.43
CA LEU A 167 17.28 26.97 1.67
C LEU A 167 18.39 25.94 1.79
N GLU A 168 19.66 26.38 1.73
CA GLU A 168 20.81 25.50 1.91
C GLU A 168 20.87 24.92 3.35
N LEU A 169 20.53 25.71 4.35
CA LEU A 169 20.42 25.24 5.72
C LEU A 169 19.27 24.21 5.87
N ASP A 170 18.12 24.46 5.26
CA ASP A 170 16.97 23.54 5.31
C ASP A 170 17.30 22.22 4.56
N ARG A 171 17.97 22.30 3.42
CA ARG A 171 18.49 21.12 2.71
C ARG A 171 19.41 20.29 3.62
N ARG A 172 20.40 20.91 4.26
CA ARG A 172 21.34 20.22 5.16
C ARG A 172 20.64 19.61 6.37
N ARG A 173 19.63 20.28 6.90
CA ARG A 173 18.81 19.74 8.00
C ARG A 173 18.09 18.47 7.57
N ILE A 174 17.47 18.47 6.36
CA ILE A 174 16.78 17.31 5.82
C ILE A 174 17.76 16.18 5.54
N GLU A 175 18.91 16.45 4.93
CA GLU A 175 19.94 15.42 4.68
C GLU A 175 20.46 14.81 5.99
N HIS A 176 20.68 15.64 7.02
CA HIS A 176 21.07 15.14 8.33
C HIS A 176 19.96 14.30 8.97
N ARG A 177 18.71 14.75 8.89
CA ARG A 177 17.55 13.99 9.42
C ARG A 177 17.37 12.67 8.69
N LEU A 178 17.51 12.64 7.36
CA LEU A 178 17.49 11.40 6.56
C LEU A 178 18.59 10.42 6.99
N ALA A 179 19.79 10.91 7.25
CA ALA A 179 20.89 10.06 7.73
C ALA A 179 20.60 9.47 9.12
N GLN A 180 19.99 10.25 10.02
CA GLN A 180 19.58 9.79 11.33
C GLN A 180 18.47 8.72 11.21
N LEU A 181 17.41 9.00 10.46
CA LEU A 181 16.27 8.09 10.26
C LEU A 181 16.70 6.74 9.66
N ARG A 182 17.63 6.75 8.70
CA ARG A 182 18.17 5.52 8.12
C ARG A 182 18.87 4.65 9.17
N ARG A 183 19.64 5.25 10.09
CA ARG A 183 20.27 4.50 11.19
C ARG A 183 19.23 3.90 12.13
N GLU A 184 18.19 4.68 12.49
CA GLU A 184 17.10 4.19 13.32
C GLU A 184 16.34 3.03 12.65
N LEU A 185 16.10 3.10 11.34
CA LEU A 185 15.50 2.02 10.56
C LEU A 185 16.39 0.76 10.50
N GLU A 186 17.72 0.93 10.38
CA GLU A 186 18.65 -0.21 10.44
C GLU A 186 18.59 -0.94 11.79
N GLU A 187 18.46 -0.20 12.89
CA GLU A 187 18.29 -0.79 14.23
C GLU A 187 17.00 -1.62 14.31
N VAL A 188 15.87 -1.03 13.90
CA VAL A 188 14.56 -1.73 13.87
C VAL A 188 14.60 -2.96 12.97
N SER A 189 15.26 -2.86 11.81
CA SER A 189 15.42 -3.99 10.88
C SER A 189 16.23 -5.15 11.51
N ARG A 190 17.26 -4.88 12.30
CA ARG A 190 18.04 -5.92 13.01
C ARG A 190 17.18 -6.65 14.03
N ASP A 191 16.36 -5.92 14.78
CA ASP A 191 15.46 -6.51 15.76
C ASP A 191 14.42 -7.44 15.09
N ARG A 192 13.83 -6.99 13.98
CA ARG A 192 12.95 -7.81 13.15
C ARG A 192 13.64 -9.08 12.63
N GLN A 193 14.85 -8.93 12.11
CA GLN A 193 15.60 -10.08 11.58
C GLN A 193 15.85 -11.15 12.63
N THR A 194 16.05 -10.74 13.90
CA THR A 194 16.18 -11.66 15.01
C THR A 194 14.87 -12.39 15.30
N GLN A 195 13.73 -11.67 15.33
CA GLN A 195 12.41 -12.27 15.51
C GLN A 195 12.03 -13.21 14.37
N ARG A 196 12.40 -12.85 13.11
CA ARG A 196 12.18 -13.69 11.91
C ARG A 196 12.97 -14.99 11.97
N LYS A 197 14.25 -14.95 12.38
CA LYS A 197 15.05 -16.17 12.57
C LYS A 197 14.42 -17.12 13.59
N LEU A 198 13.83 -16.62 14.66
CA LEU A 198 13.10 -17.43 15.64
C LEU A 198 11.85 -18.06 15.03
N ARG A 199 11.08 -17.32 14.19
CA ARG A 199 9.91 -17.83 13.49
C ARG A 199 10.28 -18.86 12.42
N ALA A 200 11.35 -18.63 11.65
CA ALA A 200 11.84 -19.58 10.65
C ALA A 200 12.27 -20.92 11.27
N GLY A 201 12.78 -20.90 12.51
CA GLY A 201 13.13 -22.12 13.25
C GLY A 201 11.93 -22.92 13.76
N SER A 202 10.71 -22.39 13.69
CA SER A 202 9.49 -23.07 14.18
C SER A 202 8.97 -24.17 13.24
N GLY A 203 9.39 -24.20 11.99
CA GLY A 203 8.88 -25.13 10.96
C GLY A 203 7.42 -24.89 10.55
N ILE A 204 6.82 -23.77 10.98
CA ILE A 204 5.45 -23.41 10.61
C ILE A 204 5.49 -22.68 9.26
N PRO A 205 4.72 -23.11 8.24
CA PRO A 205 4.69 -22.48 6.93
C PRO A 205 4.15 -21.06 7.02
N ARG A 206 4.73 -20.16 6.21
CA ARG A 206 4.41 -18.73 6.14
C ARG A 206 3.63 -18.46 4.87
N VAL A 207 2.46 -17.86 5.02
CA VAL A 207 1.56 -17.49 3.92
C VAL A 207 1.34 -15.98 3.95
N ALA A 208 1.56 -15.31 2.83
CA ALA A 208 1.36 -13.85 2.74
C ALA A 208 0.13 -13.53 1.89
N LEU A 209 -0.72 -12.63 2.40
CA LEU A 209 -1.80 -12.02 1.64
C LEU A 209 -1.22 -10.82 0.88
N VAL A 210 -1.33 -10.84 -0.42
CA VAL A 210 -1.00 -9.71 -1.31
C VAL A 210 -2.20 -9.39 -2.18
N GLY A 211 -2.19 -8.26 -2.85
CA GLY A 211 -3.24 -7.87 -3.77
C GLY A 211 -3.52 -6.38 -3.73
N TYR A 212 -4.37 -5.93 -4.61
CA TYR A 212 -4.75 -4.53 -4.74
C TYR A 212 -5.39 -3.96 -3.47
N THR A 213 -5.40 -2.64 -3.30
CA THR A 213 -6.14 -2.01 -2.19
C THR A 213 -7.62 -2.36 -2.29
N ASN A 214 -8.27 -2.49 -1.14
CA ASN A 214 -9.69 -2.83 -1.03
C ASN A 214 -10.13 -4.19 -1.62
N ALA A 215 -9.19 -5.08 -2.01
CA ALA A 215 -9.53 -6.43 -2.48
C ALA A 215 -10.04 -7.38 -1.37
N GLY A 216 -10.02 -6.94 -0.10
CA GLY A 216 -10.53 -7.72 1.03
C GLY A 216 -9.46 -8.56 1.75
N LYS A 217 -8.18 -8.19 1.70
CA LYS A 217 -7.08 -8.90 2.40
C LYS A 217 -7.30 -8.98 3.90
N SER A 218 -7.57 -7.86 4.55
CA SER A 218 -7.80 -7.80 6.01
C SER A 218 -9.09 -8.52 6.41
N THR A 219 -10.13 -8.46 5.57
CA THR A 219 -11.37 -9.22 5.75
C THR A 219 -11.10 -10.72 5.70
N MET A 220 -10.30 -11.17 4.72
CA MET A 220 -9.85 -12.56 4.62
C MET A 220 -9.08 -13.01 5.86
N MET A 221 -8.13 -12.19 6.35
CA MET A 221 -7.39 -12.44 7.57
C MET A 221 -8.33 -12.61 8.77
N ASN A 222 -9.27 -11.67 8.95
CA ASN A 222 -10.21 -11.68 10.07
C ASN A 222 -11.17 -12.86 10.02
N GLN A 223 -11.63 -13.22 8.82
CA GLN A 223 -12.51 -14.36 8.66
C GLN A 223 -11.78 -15.69 8.95
N MET A 224 -10.52 -15.81 8.54
CA MET A 224 -9.70 -16.97 8.92
C MET A 224 -9.44 -17.02 10.42
N LEU A 225 -9.21 -15.86 11.07
CA LEU A 225 -9.08 -15.77 12.51
C LEU A 225 -10.38 -16.14 13.24
N ALA A 226 -11.53 -15.68 12.75
CA ALA A 226 -12.82 -15.99 13.34
C ALA A 226 -13.15 -17.48 13.23
N THR A 227 -12.76 -18.12 12.12
CA THR A 227 -13.09 -19.53 11.85
C THR A 227 -12.11 -20.49 12.53
N TYR A 228 -10.80 -20.17 12.53
CA TYR A 228 -9.71 -21.06 12.94
C TYR A 228 -8.81 -20.46 14.02
N GLY A 229 -8.95 -19.17 14.38
CA GLY A 229 -8.14 -18.50 15.38
C GLY A 229 -8.54 -18.87 16.82
N GLY A 230 -7.57 -18.82 17.74
CA GLY A 230 -7.84 -18.99 19.18
C GLY A 230 -8.52 -17.75 19.79
N GLN A 231 -9.15 -17.90 20.96
CA GLN A 231 -9.92 -16.84 21.66
C GLN A 231 -9.09 -15.59 22.05
N GLU A 232 -7.76 -15.62 21.95
CA GLU A 232 -6.86 -14.54 22.38
C GLU A 232 -6.35 -13.65 21.24
N GLU A 233 -6.63 -13.96 19.96
CA GLU A 233 -6.09 -13.19 18.85
C GLU A 233 -6.98 -11.99 18.49
N LYS A 234 -6.40 -10.79 18.51
CA LYS A 234 -7.10 -9.55 18.15
C LYS A 234 -7.32 -9.48 16.65
N GLN A 235 -8.53 -9.15 16.25
CA GLN A 235 -8.89 -8.86 14.86
C GLN A 235 -8.08 -7.69 14.30
N VAL A 236 -7.81 -7.73 13.00
CA VAL A 236 -7.19 -6.63 12.26
C VAL A 236 -8.24 -5.58 11.95
N LEU A 237 -7.85 -4.31 11.93
CA LEU A 237 -8.76 -3.22 11.62
C LEU A 237 -9.24 -3.34 10.16
N GLU A 238 -10.53 -3.55 9.99
CA GLU A 238 -11.19 -3.48 8.69
C GLU A 238 -11.79 -2.11 8.48
N LYS A 239 -11.50 -1.50 7.33
CA LYS A 239 -12.18 -0.30 6.84
C LYS A 239 -12.31 -0.43 5.34
N ASP A 240 -13.49 -0.10 4.84
CA ASP A 240 -13.75 0.00 3.40
C ASP A 240 -13.16 1.29 2.85
N MET A 241 -11.84 1.33 2.76
CA MET A 241 -11.09 2.47 2.25
C MET A 241 -9.68 2.04 1.83
N LEU A 242 -9.10 2.76 0.86
CA LEU A 242 -7.77 2.50 0.34
C LEU A 242 -6.71 2.58 1.46
N PHE A 243 -5.75 1.67 1.45
CA PHE A 243 -4.69 1.55 2.46
C PHE A 243 -5.19 1.43 3.90
N ALA A 244 -6.26 0.67 4.13
CA ALA A 244 -6.73 0.39 5.49
C ALA A 244 -5.64 -0.23 6.36
N THR A 245 -4.79 -1.07 5.78
CA THR A 245 -3.61 -1.68 6.41
C THR A 245 -2.34 -1.09 5.81
N LEU A 246 -1.52 -0.43 6.63
CA LEU A 246 -0.18 0.04 6.28
C LEU A 246 0.91 -0.84 6.90
N GLU A 247 0.61 -1.53 7.97
CA GLU A 247 1.54 -2.32 8.76
C GLU A 247 1.32 -3.79 8.55
N THR A 248 2.40 -4.54 8.38
CA THR A 248 2.30 -5.99 8.27
C THR A 248 1.86 -6.60 9.59
N THR A 249 0.78 -7.33 9.58
CA THR A 249 0.28 -8.05 10.74
C THR A 249 0.46 -9.56 10.51
N VAL A 250 1.16 -10.25 11.42
CA VAL A 250 1.36 -11.70 11.34
C VAL A 250 0.50 -12.38 12.41
N ARG A 251 -0.27 -13.40 12.01
CA ARG A 251 -1.14 -14.18 12.88
C ARG A 251 -0.88 -15.68 12.70
N ASN A 252 -1.01 -16.42 13.78
CA ASN A 252 -0.92 -17.88 13.75
C ASN A 252 -2.31 -18.49 13.60
N ILE A 253 -2.58 -19.10 12.46
CA ILE A 253 -3.86 -19.77 12.16
C ILE A 253 -3.70 -21.27 12.43
N LYS A 254 -4.44 -21.78 13.41
CA LYS A 254 -4.44 -23.19 13.80
C LYS A 254 -5.71 -23.86 13.31
N ILE A 255 -5.61 -24.59 12.21
CA ILE A 255 -6.75 -25.28 11.59
C ILE A 255 -7.09 -26.52 12.41
N ASP A 256 -6.10 -27.33 12.73
CA ASP A 256 -6.21 -28.54 13.55
C ASP A 256 -4.88 -28.85 14.27
N ARG A 257 -4.74 -30.06 14.85
CA ARG A 257 -3.53 -30.46 15.59
C ARG A 257 -2.25 -30.49 14.75
N ASN A 258 -2.39 -30.73 13.45
CA ASN A 258 -1.27 -30.98 12.54
C ASN A 258 -1.13 -29.87 11.50
N ARG A 259 -2.17 -29.06 11.27
CA ARG A 259 -2.19 -27.99 10.27
C ARG A 259 -2.25 -26.64 10.95
N GLN A 260 -1.16 -25.90 10.85
CA GLN A 260 -1.04 -24.51 11.28
C GLN A 260 -0.19 -23.73 10.28
N LEU A 261 -0.43 -22.44 10.18
CA LEU A 261 0.33 -21.53 9.32
C LEU A 261 0.44 -20.14 9.95
N LEU A 262 1.49 -19.42 9.59
CA LEU A 262 1.62 -18.00 9.89
C LEU A 262 1.07 -17.22 8.70
N LEU A 263 -0.02 -16.51 8.91
CA LEU A 263 -0.66 -15.66 7.90
C LEU A 263 -0.24 -14.23 8.13
N SER A 264 0.29 -13.57 7.09
CA SER A 264 0.67 -12.16 7.11
C SER A 264 -0.22 -11.34 6.19
N ASP A 265 -0.84 -10.26 6.72
CA ASP A 265 -1.51 -9.23 5.94
C ASP A 265 -0.50 -8.17 5.52
N THR A 266 -0.54 -7.74 4.26
CA THR A 266 0.39 -6.75 3.71
C THR A 266 -0.33 -5.51 3.20
N VAL A 267 0.44 -4.46 2.93
CA VAL A 267 -0.06 -3.23 2.32
C VAL A 267 -0.65 -3.54 0.94
N GLY A 268 -1.81 -2.95 0.64
CA GLY A 268 -2.42 -3.06 -0.69
C GLY A 268 -1.66 -2.29 -1.75
N PHE A 269 -1.61 -2.85 -2.96
CA PHE A 269 -1.05 -2.18 -4.13
C PHE A 269 -2.07 -1.23 -4.75
N ILE A 270 -1.58 -0.23 -5.47
CA ILE A 270 -2.36 0.73 -6.27
C ILE A 270 -1.67 0.97 -7.60
N ASN A 271 -2.42 1.50 -8.57
CA ASN A 271 -1.86 1.97 -9.83
C ASN A 271 -0.88 3.12 -9.61
N HIS A 272 0.15 3.20 -10.44
CA HIS A 272 1.12 4.29 -10.45
C HIS A 272 1.79 4.56 -9.10
N LEU A 273 2.05 3.50 -8.29
CA LEU A 273 2.80 3.66 -7.04
C LEU A 273 4.23 4.13 -7.35
N PRO A 274 4.66 5.31 -6.86
CA PRO A 274 5.99 5.82 -7.18
C PRO A 274 7.08 4.87 -6.68
N HIS A 275 8.09 4.55 -7.53
CA HIS A 275 9.21 3.66 -7.17
C HIS A 275 9.94 4.04 -5.88
N GLY A 276 9.96 5.35 -5.55
CA GLY A 276 10.52 5.83 -4.28
C GLY A 276 9.75 5.32 -3.07
N LEU A 277 8.42 5.21 -3.17
CA LEU A 277 7.55 4.66 -2.13
C LEU A 277 7.68 3.14 -2.04
N VAL A 278 7.73 2.43 -3.16
CA VAL A 278 7.96 0.96 -3.17
C VAL A 278 9.24 0.62 -2.40
N LYS A 279 10.32 1.38 -2.62
CA LYS A 279 11.59 1.18 -1.89
C LYS A 279 11.48 1.51 -0.40
N ALA A 280 10.76 2.57 -0.04
CA ALA A 280 10.56 2.96 1.36
C ALA A 280 9.76 1.91 2.14
N PHE A 281 8.76 1.31 1.49
CA PHE A 281 7.88 0.28 2.08
C PHE A 281 8.34 -1.16 1.81
N ARG A 282 9.53 -1.34 1.23
CA ARG A 282 10.09 -2.68 0.97
C ARG A 282 10.08 -3.56 2.22
N SER A 283 10.37 -3.00 3.40
CA SER A 283 10.41 -3.77 4.64
C SER A 283 9.02 -4.27 5.10
N THR A 284 7.93 -3.57 4.75
CA THR A 284 6.56 -4.04 4.99
C THR A 284 6.16 -5.15 4.01
N LEU A 285 6.77 -5.18 2.83
CA LEU A 285 6.59 -6.21 1.82
C LEU A 285 7.58 -7.38 1.96
N GLU A 286 8.58 -7.27 2.85
CA GLU A 286 9.57 -8.33 3.11
C GLU A 286 8.93 -9.60 3.67
N GLU A 287 7.80 -9.51 4.37
CA GLU A 287 7.05 -10.70 4.81
C GLU A 287 6.53 -11.51 3.61
N ALA A 288 6.17 -10.84 2.50
CA ALA A 288 5.84 -11.52 1.25
C ALA A 288 7.08 -12.14 0.58
N CYS A 289 8.26 -11.48 0.69
CA CYS A 289 9.53 -12.02 0.17
C CYS A 289 9.94 -13.32 0.86
N GLU A 290 9.59 -13.47 2.14
CA GLU A 290 9.96 -14.62 2.98
C GLU A 290 8.85 -15.66 3.09
N ALA A 291 7.72 -15.46 2.43
CA ALA A 291 6.61 -16.40 2.45
C ALA A 291 6.93 -17.69 1.69
N ASP A 292 6.40 -18.79 2.18
CA ASP A 292 6.47 -20.09 1.50
C ASP A 292 5.37 -20.22 0.45
N LEU A 293 4.30 -19.41 0.57
CA LEU A 293 3.18 -19.32 -0.37
C LEU A 293 2.58 -17.91 -0.34
N ILE A 294 2.17 -17.41 -1.49
CA ILE A 294 1.46 -16.13 -1.64
C ILE A 294 -0.01 -16.41 -2.01
N LEU A 295 -0.91 -15.71 -1.33
CA LEU A 295 -2.31 -15.59 -1.73
C LEU A 295 -2.53 -14.21 -2.36
N ASN A 296 -2.73 -14.17 -3.66
CA ASN A 296 -3.09 -12.93 -4.37
C ASN A 296 -4.61 -12.74 -4.29
N ILE A 297 -5.04 -11.82 -3.44
CA ILE A 297 -6.45 -11.51 -3.22
C ILE A 297 -6.90 -10.50 -4.27
N ILE A 298 -7.91 -10.87 -5.02
CA ILE A 298 -8.43 -10.13 -6.18
C ILE A 298 -9.91 -9.84 -5.92
N ASP A 299 -10.33 -8.62 -6.15
CA ASP A 299 -11.75 -8.26 -6.14
C ASP A 299 -12.38 -8.79 -7.44
N ALA A 300 -13.21 -9.82 -7.35
CA ALA A 300 -13.86 -10.42 -8.52
C ALA A 300 -14.99 -9.53 -9.07
N SER A 301 -15.55 -8.66 -8.25
CA SER A 301 -16.64 -7.75 -8.63
C SER A 301 -16.14 -6.54 -9.44
N ASP A 302 -14.83 -6.24 -9.34
CA ASP A 302 -14.23 -5.11 -10.04
C ASP A 302 -14.01 -5.44 -11.54
N PRO A 303 -14.55 -4.64 -12.47
CA PRO A 303 -14.34 -4.82 -13.91
C PRO A 303 -12.86 -4.81 -14.31
N HIS A 304 -12.01 -4.04 -13.58
CA HIS A 304 -10.59 -3.87 -13.84
C HIS A 304 -9.68 -4.88 -13.12
N HIS A 305 -10.27 -5.92 -12.49
CA HIS A 305 -9.53 -6.93 -11.71
C HIS A 305 -8.33 -7.55 -12.45
N LYS A 306 -8.38 -7.68 -13.78
CA LYS A 306 -7.27 -8.23 -14.58
C LYS A 306 -6.04 -7.33 -14.55
N GLN A 307 -6.26 -6.02 -14.56
CA GLN A 307 -5.21 -5.02 -14.47
C GLN A 307 -4.64 -4.97 -13.06
N HIS A 308 -5.48 -5.04 -12.03
CA HIS A 308 -5.05 -5.13 -10.64
C HIS A 308 -4.15 -6.35 -10.38
N VAL A 309 -4.46 -7.49 -11.01
CA VAL A 309 -3.58 -8.67 -10.99
C VAL A 309 -2.22 -8.34 -11.61
N LYS A 310 -2.20 -7.71 -12.79
CA LYS A 310 -0.96 -7.34 -13.47
C LYS A 310 -0.11 -6.37 -12.65
N VAL A 311 -0.71 -5.33 -12.08
CA VAL A 311 -0.02 -4.36 -11.19
C VAL A 311 0.59 -5.06 -9.99
N THR A 312 -0.16 -5.99 -9.36
CA THR A 312 0.33 -6.80 -8.25
C THR A 312 1.53 -7.66 -8.67
N GLU A 313 1.43 -8.39 -9.78
CA GLU A 313 2.52 -9.24 -10.29
C GLU A 313 3.77 -8.44 -10.66
N ASP A 314 3.60 -7.30 -11.32
CA ASP A 314 4.73 -6.47 -11.73
C ASP A 314 5.43 -5.85 -10.50
N THR A 315 4.68 -5.43 -9.49
CA THR A 315 5.26 -4.97 -8.23
C THR A 315 6.00 -6.09 -7.49
N LEU A 316 5.46 -7.32 -7.47
CA LEU A 316 6.14 -8.47 -6.88
C LEU A 316 7.44 -8.83 -7.64
N LYS A 317 7.46 -8.71 -8.97
CA LYS A 317 8.68 -8.89 -9.79
C LYS A 317 9.74 -7.84 -9.46
N GLU A 318 9.36 -6.56 -9.29
CA GLU A 318 10.29 -5.49 -8.87
C GLU A 318 10.92 -5.76 -7.50
N LEU A 319 10.20 -6.44 -6.62
CA LEU A 319 10.68 -6.86 -5.31
C LEU A 319 11.50 -8.16 -5.32
N ASN A 320 11.70 -8.79 -6.50
CA ASN A 320 12.34 -10.09 -6.69
C ASN A 320 11.61 -11.27 -6.01
N ILE A 321 10.28 -11.22 -5.91
CA ILE A 321 9.44 -12.27 -5.30
C ILE A 321 8.92 -13.28 -6.35
N GLY A 322 9.42 -13.27 -7.57
CA GLY A 322 8.88 -14.04 -8.71
C GLY A 322 8.91 -15.58 -8.60
N ASN A 323 9.58 -16.16 -7.60
CA ASN A 323 9.75 -17.60 -7.47
C ASN A 323 8.90 -18.25 -6.35
N VAL A 324 8.14 -17.45 -5.60
CA VAL A 324 7.26 -17.98 -4.55
C VAL A 324 5.97 -18.53 -5.18
N PRO A 325 5.53 -19.76 -4.81
CA PRO A 325 4.24 -20.30 -5.30
C PRO A 325 3.10 -19.33 -4.98
N MET A 326 2.10 -19.23 -5.86
CA MET A 326 0.99 -18.31 -5.70
C MET A 326 -0.36 -19.00 -5.94
N ILE A 327 -1.36 -18.63 -5.16
CA ILE A 327 -2.78 -18.96 -5.37
C ILE A 327 -3.52 -17.65 -5.62
N TYR A 328 -4.33 -17.61 -6.67
CA TYR A 328 -5.18 -16.47 -7.02
C TYR A 328 -6.55 -16.64 -6.37
N VAL A 329 -6.88 -15.77 -5.43
CA VAL A 329 -8.12 -15.81 -4.66
C VAL A 329 -9.03 -14.70 -5.15
N TYR A 330 -10.01 -15.05 -5.96
CA TYR A 330 -11.04 -14.13 -6.46
C TYR A 330 -12.11 -13.97 -5.37
N ASN A 331 -11.95 -12.93 -4.58
CA ASN A 331 -12.81 -12.57 -3.46
C ASN A 331 -14.01 -11.74 -3.94
N LYS A 332 -15.02 -11.55 -3.08
CA LYS A 332 -16.29 -10.86 -3.37
C LYS A 332 -17.07 -11.52 -4.52
N ALA A 333 -16.86 -12.81 -4.74
CA ALA A 333 -17.51 -13.54 -5.81
C ALA A 333 -19.04 -13.65 -5.62
N ASP A 334 -19.53 -13.50 -4.40
CA ASP A 334 -20.94 -13.36 -4.04
C ASP A 334 -21.63 -12.14 -4.69
N GLU A 335 -20.86 -11.12 -5.09
CA GLU A 335 -21.38 -9.91 -5.72
C GLU A 335 -21.49 -10.01 -7.25
N CYS A 336 -20.82 -10.98 -7.88
CA CYS A 336 -20.69 -11.04 -9.35
C CYS A 336 -20.96 -12.43 -9.97
N MET A 337 -21.08 -13.50 -9.18
CA MET A 337 -21.28 -14.87 -9.69
C MET A 337 -22.66 -15.41 -9.29
N GLU A 338 -23.31 -16.09 -10.23
CA GLU A 338 -24.56 -16.82 -9.99
C GLU A 338 -24.32 -18.29 -9.58
N GLU A 339 -23.08 -18.78 -9.80
CA GLU A 339 -22.69 -20.15 -9.43
C GLU A 339 -22.53 -20.28 -7.91
N PRO A 340 -22.92 -21.43 -7.30
CA PRO A 340 -22.65 -21.65 -5.88
C PRO A 340 -21.17 -21.59 -5.55
N LEU A 341 -20.79 -20.84 -4.52
CA LEU A 341 -19.40 -20.73 -4.06
C LEU A 341 -19.02 -21.93 -3.17
N PRO A 342 -17.75 -22.36 -3.16
CA PRO A 342 -16.65 -21.82 -3.97
C PRO A 342 -16.59 -22.40 -5.39
N VAL A 343 -16.05 -21.63 -6.33
CA VAL A 343 -15.71 -22.12 -7.68
C VAL A 343 -14.21 -22.26 -7.80
N ILE A 344 -13.72 -23.48 -7.99
CA ILE A 344 -12.29 -23.76 -8.16
C ILE A 344 -12.00 -23.92 -9.65
N ARG A 345 -11.02 -23.16 -10.15
CA ARG A 345 -10.58 -23.25 -11.56
C ARG A 345 -9.08 -23.56 -11.64
N GLY A 346 -8.78 -24.84 -11.88
CA GLY A 346 -7.40 -25.32 -11.90
C GLY A 346 -6.83 -25.56 -10.51
N GLU A 347 -5.51 -25.57 -10.39
CA GLU A 347 -4.80 -25.89 -9.15
C GLU A 347 -4.43 -24.66 -8.32
N ASP A 348 -4.62 -23.46 -8.88
CA ASP A 348 -4.12 -22.20 -8.32
C ASP A 348 -5.17 -21.07 -8.29
N LYS A 349 -6.43 -21.35 -8.64
CA LYS A 349 -7.49 -20.33 -8.70
C LYS A 349 -8.75 -20.76 -7.98
N ILE A 350 -9.23 -19.92 -7.08
CA ILE A 350 -10.47 -20.11 -6.33
C ILE A 350 -11.30 -18.83 -6.29
N TYR A 351 -12.61 -18.93 -6.47
CA TYR A 351 -13.60 -17.87 -6.30
C TYR A 351 -14.36 -18.13 -5.01
N LEU A 352 -14.42 -17.15 -4.14
CA LEU A 352 -15.00 -17.27 -2.80
C LEU A 352 -15.51 -15.91 -2.27
N SER A 353 -16.14 -15.92 -1.11
CA SER A 353 -16.50 -14.71 -0.37
C SER A 353 -15.87 -14.72 1.02
N ALA A 354 -14.92 -13.81 1.25
CA ALA A 354 -14.33 -13.63 2.57
C ALA A 354 -15.36 -13.09 3.59
N LYS A 355 -16.38 -12.35 3.13
CA LYS A 355 -17.40 -11.75 3.97
C LYS A 355 -18.35 -12.82 4.54
N SER A 356 -18.83 -13.75 3.74
CA SER A 356 -19.68 -14.86 4.17
C SER A 356 -18.87 -16.03 4.75
N GLY A 357 -17.60 -16.16 4.41
CA GLY A 357 -16.76 -17.30 4.77
C GLY A 357 -16.89 -18.48 3.82
N GLU A 358 -17.71 -18.38 2.76
CA GLU A 358 -17.88 -19.43 1.76
C GLU A 358 -16.60 -19.65 0.95
N GLY A 359 -16.10 -20.89 0.95
CA GLY A 359 -14.90 -21.30 0.22
C GLY A 359 -13.60 -21.23 1.05
N LEU A 360 -13.66 -20.87 2.33
CA LEU A 360 -12.46 -20.83 3.17
C LEU A 360 -11.87 -22.21 3.46
N ALA A 361 -12.71 -23.24 3.63
CA ALA A 361 -12.25 -24.59 3.89
C ALA A 361 -11.49 -25.14 2.67
N GLU A 362 -12.02 -24.93 1.49
CA GLU A 362 -11.41 -25.32 0.21
C GLU A 362 -10.11 -24.55 -0.04
N LEU A 363 -10.08 -23.25 0.28
CA LEU A 363 -8.84 -22.46 0.20
C LEU A 363 -7.76 -23.02 1.13
N ILE A 364 -8.10 -23.40 2.37
CA ILE A 364 -7.17 -24.02 3.31
C ILE A 364 -6.63 -25.32 2.74
N ASP A 365 -7.46 -26.17 2.17
CA ASP A 365 -7.03 -27.43 1.57
C ASP A 365 -6.11 -27.18 0.35
N MET A 366 -6.39 -26.16 -0.48
CA MET A 366 -5.51 -25.75 -1.58
C MET A 366 -4.15 -25.24 -1.06
N ILE A 367 -4.14 -24.42 0.01
CA ILE A 367 -2.92 -23.93 0.65
C ILE A 367 -2.04 -25.08 1.09
N PHE A 368 -2.59 -26.04 1.85
CA PHE A 368 -1.80 -27.17 2.34
C PHE A 368 -1.38 -28.13 1.22
N LYS A 369 -2.21 -28.33 0.20
CA LYS A 369 -1.82 -29.08 -0.99
C LYS A 369 -0.59 -28.43 -1.65
N LYS A 370 -0.63 -27.11 -1.86
CA LYS A 370 0.44 -26.34 -2.52
C LYS A 370 1.73 -26.30 -1.69
N LEU A 371 1.61 -26.12 -0.39
CA LEU A 371 2.76 -26.16 0.53
C LEU A 371 3.44 -27.53 0.61
N HIS A 372 2.70 -28.61 0.37
CA HIS A 372 3.22 -29.97 0.39
C HIS A 372 3.58 -30.49 -1.01
N GLU A 373 3.45 -29.72 -2.06
CA GLU A 373 3.95 -30.07 -3.39
C GLU A 373 5.46 -30.31 -3.32
N GLY A 374 5.87 -31.56 -3.53
CA GLY A 374 7.26 -32.00 -3.43
C GLY A 374 7.62 -32.78 -2.16
N TYR A 375 6.72 -32.92 -1.18
CA TYR A 375 6.89 -33.83 -0.06
C TYR A 375 6.42 -35.22 -0.41
N LEU A 376 7.25 -36.25 -0.12
CA LEU A 376 6.85 -37.66 -0.24
C LEU A 376 5.91 -38.00 0.92
N THR A 377 4.71 -38.49 0.61
CA THR A 377 3.81 -39.04 1.62
C THR A 377 4.36 -40.39 2.08
N ALA A 378 4.86 -40.49 3.33
CA ALA A 378 5.29 -41.74 3.91
C ALA A 378 4.28 -42.18 4.99
N GLU A 379 3.65 -43.35 4.82
CA GLU A 379 2.90 -44.00 5.89
C GLU A 379 3.90 -44.62 6.89
N SER A 380 4.01 -44.06 8.08
CA SER A 380 4.77 -44.72 9.15
C SER A 380 3.81 -45.54 10.02
N VAL A 381 3.90 -46.86 9.91
CA VAL A 381 3.19 -47.79 10.81
C VAL A 381 4.04 -48.01 12.05
N SER A 382 3.65 -47.44 13.18
CA SER A 382 4.32 -47.64 14.47
C SER A 382 3.76 -48.90 15.17
N TYR A 383 4.52 -49.97 15.16
CA TYR A 383 4.20 -51.20 15.93
C TYR A 383 4.67 -51.01 17.37
N THR A 384 3.84 -50.43 18.24
CA THR A 384 4.16 -50.18 19.64
C THR A 384 4.31 -51.42 20.50
N HIS A 385 3.88 -52.61 20.02
CA HIS A 385 3.95 -53.88 20.79
C HIS A 385 5.21 -54.74 20.53
N LEU A 386 6.07 -54.33 19.59
CA LEU A 386 7.30 -55.12 19.33
C LEU A 386 8.52 -54.71 20.16
N ARG A 387 8.46 -53.64 20.95
CA ARG A 387 9.59 -53.17 21.77
C ARG A 387 9.81 -53.89 23.08
N ALA A 388 8.95 -54.81 23.50
CA ALA A 388 9.08 -55.50 24.75
C ALA A 388 9.95 -56.80 24.72
N HIS A 389 10.34 -57.29 23.52
CA HIS A 389 11.06 -58.55 23.43
C HIS A 389 12.50 -58.52 22.88
N GLU A 390 13.02 -57.38 22.43
CA GLU A 390 14.36 -57.31 21.84
C GLU A 390 15.49 -56.87 22.79
N THR A 391 15.19 -56.51 24.03
CA THR A 391 16.22 -56.06 24.99
C THR A 391 16.87 -57.18 25.80
N LEU A 392 16.59 -58.48 25.49
CA LEU A 392 17.12 -59.61 26.23
C LEU A 392 18.06 -60.55 25.45
N ARG A 393 18.63 -60.13 24.32
CA ARG A 393 19.53 -60.98 23.51
C ARG A 393 20.84 -60.30 23.10
N HIS A 394 21.46 -59.54 23.97
CA HIS A 394 22.90 -59.25 23.90
C HIS A 394 23.42 -58.95 25.32
N LEU A 395 23.72 -60.08 26.02
CA LEU A 395 24.77 -60.24 27.00
C LEU A 395 25.65 -61.37 26.52
#